data_3f1f72ec65c7a1368ede4955bf465c21
#
_entry.id   3f1f72ec65c7a1368ede4955bf465c21
#
_cell.length_a   1.000
_cell.length_b   1.000
_cell.length_c   1.000
_cell.angle_alpha   90.00
_cell.angle_beta   90.00
_cell.angle_gamma   90.00
#
_symmetry.space_group_name_H-M   'P 1'
#
loop_
_entity.id
_entity.type
_entity.pdbx_description
1 polymer ?
#
loop_
_entity_poly.entity_id
_entity_poly.type
_entity_poly.pdbx_seq_one_letter_code
_entity_poly.pdbx_strand_id
1 'polypeptide(L)'
;MQRIDDVNEIINFQHIAKNIKPDPGEIPSVHGLDIYGETLSLLGDVCGDHIIYVDFSKRFNLDERIKRTELTDQIEVSNKLKELKNKSGILLSDVSGHSITDSLLNAMLHQAFLVGASYELSNYGEITADLFETINNRFYQSSSIDKFITMIYGEIQNNGDFRFISAGHPLPLIFSNEYNKIVNIDNLSLVNFPPIGMLPSESDIDGKFAKSILGYKKRYSVNTLNVMGSGDILILFTDGFSEQKDGQMNYVAERLEEQLKISKHLPAKEIFYDVKKDFMNYCGSPDDDATMILIKKN
;
A
#
# COMPACT_ATOMS: atom_id res chain seq x y z
N MET A 1 -28.08 8.08 -29.34
CA MET A 1 -28.36 8.47 -27.95
C MET A 1 -27.63 7.55 -26.99
N GLN A 2 -27.89 6.26 -26.96
CA GLN A 2 -27.24 5.30 -26.02
C GLN A 2 -25.71 5.37 -26.00
N ARG A 3 -25.02 5.44 -27.16
CA ARG A 3 -23.55 5.54 -27.26
C ARG A 3 -22.96 6.85 -26.66
N ILE A 4 -23.71 7.94 -26.64
CA ILE A 4 -23.26 9.22 -26.07
C ILE A 4 -23.41 9.18 -24.54
N ASP A 5 -24.45 8.54 -24.05
CA ASP A 5 -24.68 8.34 -22.63
C ASP A 5 -23.59 7.43 -22.04
N ASP A 6 -23.22 6.33 -22.73
CA ASP A 6 -22.15 5.42 -22.32
C ASP A 6 -20.77 6.12 -22.21
N VAL A 7 -20.46 7.05 -23.14
CA VAL A 7 -19.21 7.83 -23.12
C VAL A 7 -19.20 8.80 -21.94
N ASN A 8 -20.34 9.45 -21.65
CA ASN A 8 -20.44 10.37 -20.51
C ASN A 8 -20.31 9.63 -19.19
N GLU A 9 -20.86 8.42 -19.07
CA GLU A 9 -20.71 7.56 -17.90
C GLU A 9 -19.23 7.21 -17.65
N ILE A 10 -18.48 6.85 -18.70
CA ILE A 10 -17.04 6.54 -18.62
C ILE A 10 -16.26 7.78 -18.17
N ILE A 11 -16.55 8.97 -18.71
CA ILE A 11 -15.89 10.23 -18.33
C ILE A 11 -16.18 10.54 -16.85
N ASN A 12 -17.42 10.39 -16.40
CA ASN A 12 -17.79 10.60 -15.01
C ASN A 12 -17.05 9.64 -14.07
N PHE A 13 -16.94 8.37 -14.48
CA PHE A 13 -16.17 7.38 -13.73
C PHE A 13 -14.68 7.76 -13.62
N GLN A 14 -14.06 8.17 -14.73
CA GLN A 14 -12.67 8.65 -14.73
C GLN A 14 -12.47 9.84 -13.79
N HIS A 15 -13.41 10.78 -13.73
CA HIS A 15 -13.37 11.89 -12.78
C HIS A 15 -13.42 11.40 -11.31
N ILE A 16 -14.27 10.41 -11.01
CA ILE A 16 -14.32 9.82 -9.66
C ILE A 16 -13.00 9.10 -9.34
N ALA A 17 -12.50 8.29 -10.26
CA ALA A 17 -11.23 7.57 -10.10
C ALA A 17 -10.05 8.53 -9.86
N LYS A 18 -10.03 9.66 -10.56
CA LYS A 18 -9.02 10.70 -10.35
C LYS A 18 -9.08 11.31 -8.94
N ASN A 19 -10.28 11.50 -8.38
CA ASN A 19 -10.45 12.11 -7.06
C ASN A 19 -10.00 11.21 -5.89
N ILE A 20 -9.77 9.92 -6.11
CA ILE A 20 -9.25 8.99 -5.09
C ILE A 20 -7.75 8.72 -5.26
N LYS A 21 -7.14 9.13 -6.37
CA LYS A 21 -5.67 9.06 -6.53
C LYS A 21 -5.01 10.07 -5.60
N PRO A 22 -3.85 9.72 -5.02
CA PRO A 22 -3.13 10.67 -4.17
C PRO A 22 -2.59 11.82 -5.02
N ASP A 23 -2.85 13.05 -4.57
CA ASP A 23 -2.18 14.22 -5.11
C ASP A 23 -0.69 14.23 -4.69
N PRO A 24 0.22 14.81 -5.47
CA PRO A 24 1.63 14.94 -5.09
C PRO A 24 1.88 15.58 -3.72
N GLY A 25 0.93 16.42 -3.25
CA GLY A 25 0.96 17.04 -1.91
C GLY A 25 0.53 16.13 -0.76
N GLU A 26 -0.02 14.96 -1.04
CA GLU A 26 -0.46 13.99 -0.02
C GLU A 26 0.66 13.05 0.45
N ILE A 27 1.84 13.09 -0.19
CA ILE A 27 3.00 12.32 0.25
C ILE A 27 3.35 12.73 1.67
N PRO A 28 3.44 11.75 2.61
CA PRO A 28 3.64 12.08 4.01
C PRO A 28 5.00 12.72 4.26
N SER A 29 5.03 13.62 5.21
CA SER A 29 6.27 14.22 5.71
C SER A 29 6.61 13.64 7.07
N VAL A 30 7.58 12.74 7.14
CA VAL A 30 8.11 12.17 8.39
C VAL A 30 9.52 12.65 8.58
N HIS A 31 9.82 13.20 9.75
CA HIS A 31 11.17 13.70 10.05
C HIS A 31 12.22 12.58 9.90
N GLY A 32 13.30 12.85 9.17
CA GLY A 32 14.37 11.88 8.91
C GLY A 32 14.07 10.87 7.79
N LEU A 33 12.93 10.99 7.10
CA LEU A 33 12.58 10.17 5.95
C LEU A 33 12.28 11.04 4.73
N ASP A 34 12.71 10.57 3.57
CA ASP A 34 12.37 11.14 2.27
C ASP A 34 11.55 10.10 1.51
N ILE A 35 10.26 10.42 1.27
CA ILE A 35 9.27 9.50 0.73
C ILE A 35 8.81 10.00 -0.63
N TYR A 36 8.81 9.12 -1.63
CA TYR A 36 8.24 9.42 -2.93
C TYR A 36 7.75 8.16 -3.63
N GLY A 37 6.65 8.27 -4.37
CA GLY A 37 6.14 7.17 -5.20
C GLY A 37 5.00 7.62 -6.10
N GLU A 38 4.84 6.93 -7.21
CA GLU A 38 3.77 7.12 -8.19
C GLU A 38 3.36 5.78 -8.80
N THR A 39 2.18 5.77 -9.39
CA THR A 39 1.69 4.70 -10.26
C THR A 39 1.92 5.06 -11.72
N LEU A 40 2.50 4.14 -12.46
CA LEU A 40 2.61 4.18 -13.93
C LEU A 40 1.40 3.44 -14.50
N SER A 41 0.33 4.18 -14.78
CA SER A 41 -0.92 3.59 -15.25
C SER A 41 -0.91 3.39 -16.76
N LEU A 42 -1.40 2.24 -17.23
CA LEU A 42 -1.58 1.93 -18.66
C LEU A 42 -2.72 2.71 -19.30
N LEU A 43 -3.79 2.95 -18.56
CA LEU A 43 -5.04 3.51 -19.07
C LEU A 43 -5.37 4.90 -18.49
N GLY A 44 -4.35 5.69 -18.19
CA GLY A 44 -4.53 7.07 -17.67
C GLY A 44 -5.03 7.11 -16.23
N ASP A 45 -6.26 7.60 -15.99
CA ASP A 45 -6.79 7.73 -14.63
C ASP A 45 -7.47 6.46 -14.09
N VAL A 46 -7.74 5.48 -14.95
CA VAL A 46 -8.28 4.16 -14.57
C VAL A 46 -7.11 3.21 -14.37
N CYS A 47 -7.00 2.62 -13.18
CA CYS A 47 -5.84 1.84 -12.77
C CYS A 47 -6.24 0.70 -11.84
N GLY A 48 -5.62 -0.49 -12.00
CA GLY A 48 -5.69 -1.60 -11.06
C GLY A 48 -4.90 -1.33 -9.79
N ASP A 49 -3.82 -0.58 -9.91
CA ASP A 49 -2.99 -0.15 -8.78
C ASP A 49 -3.57 1.05 -8.05
N HIS A 50 -3.39 1.08 -6.72
CA HIS A 50 -3.85 2.20 -5.90
C HIS A 50 -2.95 2.45 -4.70
N ILE A 51 -2.65 3.73 -4.44
CA ILE A 51 -1.90 4.20 -3.26
C ILE A 51 -2.82 5.01 -2.37
N ILE A 52 -2.77 4.76 -1.06
CA ILE A 52 -3.34 5.66 -0.04
C ILE A 52 -2.21 6.08 0.88
N TYR A 53 -1.85 7.35 0.83
CA TYR A 53 -0.97 7.95 1.82
C TYR A 53 -1.75 8.40 3.05
N VAL A 54 -1.24 8.05 4.23
CA VAL A 54 -1.83 8.42 5.52
C VAL A 54 -0.82 9.23 6.33
N ASP A 55 -0.75 10.54 6.04
CA ASP A 55 -0.15 11.46 7.00
C ASP A 55 -1.14 11.67 8.14
N PHE A 56 -0.93 10.96 9.25
CA PHE A 56 -1.88 10.95 10.36
C PHE A 56 -2.16 12.36 10.90
N SER A 57 -1.14 13.21 10.96
CA SER A 57 -1.27 14.57 11.50
C SER A 57 -2.01 15.52 10.55
N LYS A 58 -1.91 15.32 9.25
CA LYS A 58 -2.60 16.16 8.26
C LYS A 58 -4.01 15.66 7.99
N ARG A 59 -4.20 14.33 7.92
CA ARG A 59 -5.48 13.72 7.57
C ARG A 59 -6.47 13.67 8.75
N PHE A 60 -5.95 13.55 9.98
CA PHE A 60 -6.77 13.42 11.19
C PHE A 60 -6.41 14.50 12.21
N ASN A 61 -7.41 15.06 12.90
CA ASN A 61 -7.19 15.99 13.99
C ASN A 61 -6.75 15.23 15.25
N LEU A 62 -5.46 14.84 15.30
CA LEU A 62 -4.91 14.07 16.41
C LEU A 62 -4.99 14.83 17.73
N ASP A 63 -4.78 16.14 17.73
CA ASP A 63 -4.79 16.95 18.97
C ASP A 63 -6.17 16.93 19.63
N GLU A 64 -7.24 17.09 18.86
CA GLU A 64 -8.60 17.02 19.38
C GLU A 64 -8.95 15.59 19.85
N ARG A 65 -8.49 14.55 19.13
CA ARG A 65 -8.70 13.16 19.56
C ARG A 65 -7.98 12.86 20.86
N ILE A 66 -6.71 13.26 21.01
CA ILE A 66 -5.93 13.12 22.25
C ILE A 66 -6.65 13.81 23.40
N LYS A 67 -7.06 15.06 23.22
CA LYS A 67 -7.80 15.81 24.24
C LYS A 67 -9.08 15.10 24.69
N ARG A 68 -9.86 14.55 23.76
CA ARG A 68 -11.09 13.80 24.09
C ARG A 68 -10.81 12.53 24.88
N THR A 69 -9.78 11.76 24.48
CA THR A 69 -9.41 10.52 25.18
C THR A 69 -8.86 10.82 26.58
N GLU A 70 -8.13 11.92 26.78
CA GLU A 70 -7.68 12.36 28.10
C GLU A 70 -8.85 12.79 29.01
N LEU A 71 -9.86 13.47 28.46
CA LEU A 71 -11.07 13.85 29.21
C LEU A 71 -11.93 12.66 29.62
N THR A 72 -11.84 11.53 28.90
CA THR A 72 -12.59 10.30 29.18
C THR A 72 -11.74 9.22 29.85
N ASP A 73 -10.56 9.56 30.36
CA ASP A 73 -9.62 8.68 31.05
C ASP A 73 -9.14 7.46 30.22
N GLN A 74 -9.15 7.60 28.87
CA GLN A 74 -8.67 6.58 27.93
C GLN A 74 -7.16 6.77 27.66
N ILE A 75 -6.34 6.60 28.69
CA ILE A 75 -4.91 6.94 28.66
C ILE A 75 -4.14 6.13 27.62
N GLU A 76 -4.46 4.84 27.46
CA GLU A 76 -3.79 3.97 26.49
C GLU A 76 -4.05 4.44 25.05
N VAL A 77 -5.29 4.76 24.70
CA VAL A 77 -5.67 5.30 23.39
C VAL A 77 -4.99 6.64 23.12
N SER A 78 -4.96 7.53 24.15
CA SER A 78 -4.26 8.81 24.08
C SER A 78 -2.78 8.64 23.75
N ASN A 79 -2.10 7.69 24.41
CA ASN A 79 -0.68 7.45 24.19
C ASN A 79 -0.40 6.93 22.76
N LYS A 80 -1.20 6.00 22.25
CA LYS A 80 -1.08 5.51 20.88
C LYS A 80 -1.32 6.63 19.84
N LEU A 81 -2.31 7.50 20.07
CA LEU A 81 -2.54 8.66 19.20
C LEU A 81 -1.35 9.64 19.21
N LYS A 82 -0.67 9.82 20.35
CA LYS A 82 0.55 10.65 20.42
C LYS A 82 1.70 10.07 19.60
N GLU A 83 1.85 8.75 19.59
CA GLU A 83 2.87 8.06 18.77
C GLU A 83 2.66 8.26 17.28
N LEU A 84 1.40 8.35 16.82
CA LEU A 84 1.07 8.55 15.40
C LEU A 84 1.59 9.86 14.82
N LYS A 85 1.91 10.86 15.67
CA LYS A 85 2.54 12.12 15.22
C LYS A 85 3.92 11.93 14.58
N ASN A 86 4.58 10.81 14.88
CA ASN A 86 5.90 10.47 14.36
C ASN A 86 5.87 9.32 13.35
N LYS A 87 4.68 8.98 12.85
CA LYS A 87 4.46 7.88 11.91
C LYS A 87 3.69 8.37 10.69
N SER A 88 3.82 7.62 9.62
CA SER A 88 2.93 7.70 8.47
C SER A 88 2.54 6.32 8.02
N GLY A 89 1.30 6.19 7.55
CA GLY A 89 0.78 4.98 6.95
C GLY A 89 0.85 5.04 5.42
N ILE A 90 1.05 3.90 4.81
CA ILE A 90 1.00 3.71 3.36
C ILE A 90 0.23 2.43 3.08
N LEU A 91 -0.83 2.53 2.30
CA LEU A 91 -1.50 1.38 1.73
C LEU A 91 -1.21 1.37 0.24
N LEU A 92 -0.67 0.27 -0.25
CA LEU A 92 -0.49 -0.01 -1.66
C LEU A 92 -1.30 -1.25 -1.98
N SER A 93 -2.14 -1.19 -3.00
CA SER A 93 -2.97 -2.30 -3.46
C SER A 93 -2.94 -2.41 -4.97
N ASP A 94 -3.17 -3.63 -5.43
CA ASP A 94 -3.37 -3.95 -6.81
C ASP A 94 -4.54 -4.94 -6.94
N VAL A 95 -5.46 -4.63 -7.85
CA VAL A 95 -6.64 -5.44 -8.14
C VAL A 95 -6.36 -6.31 -9.34
N SER A 96 -6.70 -7.60 -9.25
CA SER A 96 -6.53 -8.55 -10.36
C SER A 96 -7.24 -8.08 -11.64
N GLY A 97 -6.50 -7.36 -12.53
CA GLY A 97 -6.94 -6.80 -13.81
C GLY A 97 -6.83 -5.27 -13.88
N HIS A 98 -7.04 -4.73 -15.07
CA HIS A 98 -6.89 -3.29 -15.39
C HIS A 98 -8.16 -2.69 -16.02
N SER A 99 -9.33 -3.21 -15.68
CA SER A 99 -10.62 -2.75 -16.21
C SER A 99 -11.28 -1.68 -15.31
N ILE A 100 -12.34 -1.07 -15.80
CA ILE A 100 -13.16 -0.12 -15.03
C ILE A 100 -13.67 -0.74 -13.72
N THR A 101 -14.02 -2.03 -13.72
CA THR A 101 -14.47 -2.73 -12.52
C THR A 101 -13.38 -2.85 -11.45
N ASP A 102 -12.11 -2.88 -11.84
CA ASP A 102 -10.98 -2.98 -10.94
C ASP A 102 -10.74 -1.65 -10.22
N SER A 103 -10.85 -0.53 -10.93
CA SER A 103 -10.85 0.80 -10.31
C SER A 103 -12.04 1.01 -9.35
N LEU A 104 -13.20 0.39 -9.60
CA LEU A 104 -14.32 0.42 -8.66
C LEU A 104 -13.99 -0.32 -7.36
N LEU A 105 -13.34 -1.48 -7.43
CA LEU A 105 -12.89 -2.22 -6.25
C LEU A 105 -11.86 -1.41 -5.45
N ASN A 106 -10.94 -0.71 -6.13
CA ASN A 106 -10.03 0.22 -5.47
C ASN A 106 -10.75 1.38 -4.77
N ALA A 107 -11.79 1.95 -5.40
CA ALA A 107 -12.61 2.99 -4.77
C ALA A 107 -13.34 2.47 -3.53
N MET A 108 -13.86 1.25 -3.57
CA MET A 108 -14.48 0.59 -2.43
C MET A 108 -13.46 0.34 -1.30
N LEU A 109 -12.25 -0.17 -1.63
CA LEU A 109 -11.18 -0.36 -0.67
C LEU A 109 -10.76 0.96 -0.03
N HIS A 110 -10.55 2.01 -0.85
CA HIS A 110 -10.18 3.35 -0.40
C HIS A 110 -11.16 3.87 0.67
N GLN A 111 -12.44 3.86 0.38
CA GLN A 111 -13.46 4.36 1.30
C GLN A 111 -13.61 3.47 2.54
N ALA A 112 -13.61 2.15 2.37
CA ALA A 112 -13.68 1.22 3.50
C ALA A 112 -12.49 1.40 4.46
N PHE A 113 -11.28 1.55 3.91
CA PHE A 113 -10.09 1.80 4.69
C PHE A 113 -10.14 3.14 5.44
N LEU A 114 -10.46 4.26 4.78
CA LEU A 114 -10.46 5.57 5.43
C LEU A 114 -11.54 5.70 6.51
N VAL A 115 -12.74 5.17 6.26
CA VAL A 115 -13.83 5.14 7.25
C VAL A 115 -13.43 4.26 8.44
N GLY A 116 -12.89 3.06 8.16
CA GLY A 116 -12.40 2.15 9.19
C GLY A 116 -11.25 2.75 9.98
N ALA A 117 -10.26 3.35 9.33
CA ALA A 117 -9.15 4.04 10.00
C ALA A 117 -9.63 5.14 10.97
N SER A 118 -10.61 5.95 10.54
CA SER A 118 -11.19 6.97 11.42
C SER A 118 -11.86 6.37 12.67
N TYR A 119 -12.55 5.22 12.51
CA TYR A 119 -13.15 4.48 13.62
C TYR A 119 -12.08 3.89 14.55
N GLU A 120 -11.08 3.21 13.99
CA GLU A 120 -9.98 2.60 14.73
C GLU A 120 -9.20 3.62 15.58
N LEU A 121 -8.86 4.77 14.98
CA LEU A 121 -8.18 5.85 15.69
C LEU A 121 -9.00 6.41 16.86
N SER A 122 -10.33 6.42 16.73
CA SER A 122 -11.22 6.92 17.80
C SER A 122 -11.34 5.94 18.97
N ASN A 123 -11.28 4.63 18.70
CA ASN A 123 -11.55 3.59 19.69
C ASN A 123 -10.28 2.94 20.23
N TYR A 124 -9.23 2.83 19.41
CA TYR A 124 -8.01 2.09 19.74
C TYR A 124 -6.74 2.95 19.68
N GLY A 125 -6.81 4.14 19.06
CA GLY A 125 -5.66 5.04 18.91
C GLY A 125 -4.65 4.59 17.85
N GLU A 126 -4.91 3.50 17.14
CA GLU A 126 -4.06 2.92 16.09
C GLU A 126 -4.92 2.22 15.05
N ILE A 127 -4.35 1.89 13.89
CA ILE A 127 -4.99 1.03 12.88
C ILE A 127 -4.61 -0.42 13.20
N THR A 128 -5.60 -1.24 13.53
CA THR A 128 -5.39 -2.63 13.96
C THR A 128 -5.53 -3.61 12.81
N ALA A 129 -5.08 -4.85 13.00
CA ALA A 129 -5.29 -5.94 12.04
C ALA A 129 -6.77 -6.27 11.84
N ASP A 130 -7.64 -5.96 12.81
CA ASP A 130 -9.08 -6.24 12.75
C ASP A 130 -9.79 -5.43 11.68
N LEU A 131 -9.30 -4.23 11.37
CA LEU A 131 -9.79 -3.46 10.23
C LEU A 131 -9.63 -4.27 8.93
N PHE A 132 -8.45 -4.85 8.70
CA PHE A 132 -8.17 -5.61 7.48
C PHE A 132 -8.92 -6.94 7.44
N GLU A 133 -9.16 -7.58 8.59
CA GLU A 133 -10.05 -8.74 8.70
C GLU A 133 -11.47 -8.40 8.26
N THR A 134 -11.99 -7.27 8.76
CA THR A 134 -13.33 -6.80 8.41
C THR A 134 -13.43 -6.47 6.93
N ILE A 135 -12.45 -5.74 6.36
CA ILE A 135 -12.39 -5.44 4.93
C ILE A 135 -12.35 -6.73 4.12
N ASN A 136 -11.44 -7.67 4.46
CA ASN A 136 -11.30 -8.95 3.75
C ASN A 136 -12.63 -9.72 3.69
N ASN A 137 -13.32 -9.85 4.83
CA ASN A 137 -14.56 -10.62 4.89
C ASN A 137 -15.70 -9.94 4.13
N ARG A 138 -15.76 -8.60 4.12
CA ARG A 138 -16.72 -7.85 3.31
C ARG A 138 -16.47 -8.00 1.81
N PHE A 139 -15.20 -7.92 1.39
CA PHE A 139 -14.84 -8.17 -0.02
C PHE A 139 -15.14 -9.61 -0.43
N TYR A 140 -14.82 -10.60 0.40
CA TYR A 140 -15.15 -12.01 0.15
C TYR A 140 -16.66 -12.24 -0.08
N GLN A 141 -17.52 -11.52 0.66
CA GLN A 141 -18.97 -11.63 0.52
C GLN A 141 -19.54 -10.88 -0.68
N SER A 142 -18.85 -9.85 -1.17
CA SER A 142 -19.37 -8.93 -2.19
C SER A 142 -18.68 -9.02 -3.56
N SER A 143 -17.46 -9.59 -3.64
CA SER A 143 -16.76 -9.75 -4.90
C SER A 143 -17.07 -11.09 -5.58
N SER A 144 -16.86 -11.14 -6.90
CA SER A 144 -16.88 -12.40 -7.64
C SER A 144 -15.63 -13.22 -7.31
N ILE A 145 -15.71 -14.55 -7.46
CA ILE A 145 -14.61 -15.48 -7.15
C ILE A 145 -13.32 -15.14 -7.93
N ASP A 146 -13.44 -14.48 -9.08
CA ASP A 146 -12.32 -14.16 -9.97
C ASP A 146 -11.66 -12.80 -9.65
N LYS A 147 -12.15 -12.06 -8.64
CA LYS A 147 -11.64 -10.75 -8.28
C LYS A 147 -11.15 -10.72 -6.85
N PHE A 148 -9.89 -10.40 -6.69
CA PHE A 148 -9.22 -10.24 -5.40
C PHE A 148 -8.29 -9.03 -5.44
N ILE A 149 -7.85 -8.59 -4.30
CA ILE A 149 -6.96 -7.44 -4.16
C ILE A 149 -5.69 -7.89 -3.45
N THR A 150 -4.54 -7.72 -4.08
CA THR A 150 -3.28 -7.78 -3.37
C THR A 150 -3.06 -6.48 -2.63
N MET A 151 -2.53 -6.52 -1.40
CA MET A 151 -2.39 -5.32 -0.59
C MET A 151 -1.23 -5.43 0.39
N ILE A 152 -0.50 -4.33 0.54
CA ILE A 152 0.36 -4.08 1.69
C ILE A 152 -0.10 -2.80 2.39
N TYR A 153 -0.34 -2.86 3.70
CA TYR A 153 -0.49 -1.69 4.54
C TYR A 153 0.64 -1.66 5.54
N GLY A 154 1.36 -0.55 5.61
CA GLY A 154 2.46 -0.40 6.54
C GLY A 154 2.53 0.99 7.17
N GLU A 155 3.06 1.04 8.38
CA GLU A 155 3.37 2.25 9.12
C GLU A 155 4.88 2.39 9.27
N ILE A 156 5.41 3.49 8.79
CA ILE A 156 6.82 3.85 8.91
C ILE A 156 7.02 4.91 10.00
N GLN A 157 8.00 4.69 10.87
CA GLN A 157 8.40 5.63 11.91
C GLN A 157 9.65 6.39 11.51
N ASN A 158 9.86 7.53 12.16
CA ASN A 158 11.06 8.38 11.95
C ASN A 158 12.40 7.69 12.26
N ASN A 159 12.41 6.63 13.08
CA ASN A 159 13.59 5.80 13.35
C ASN A 159 13.88 4.77 12.23
N GLY A 160 12.96 4.60 11.27
CA GLY A 160 13.06 3.65 10.17
C GLY A 160 12.39 2.31 10.44
N ASP A 161 11.72 2.13 11.60
CA ASP A 161 10.92 0.93 11.85
C ASP A 161 9.69 0.90 10.94
N PHE A 162 9.50 -0.20 10.23
CA PHE A 162 8.38 -0.41 9.35
C PHE A 162 7.56 -1.62 9.81
N ARG A 163 6.31 -1.37 10.22
CA ARG A 163 5.34 -2.40 10.63
C ARG A 163 4.29 -2.54 9.54
N PHE A 164 4.03 -3.75 9.06
CA PHE A 164 3.14 -3.93 7.93
C PHE A 164 2.36 -5.25 7.96
N ILE A 165 1.23 -5.25 7.25
CA ILE A 165 0.43 -6.43 6.90
C ILE A 165 0.53 -6.59 5.38
N SER A 166 0.79 -7.80 4.90
CA SER A 166 0.79 -8.14 3.48
C SER A 166 -0.26 -9.20 3.17
N ALA A 167 -1.06 -8.96 2.14
CA ALA A 167 -2.12 -9.81 1.66
C ALA A 167 -1.90 -10.11 0.17
N GLY A 168 -1.13 -11.14 -0.15
CA GLY A 168 -0.79 -11.56 -1.52
C GLY A 168 0.10 -10.58 -2.28
N HIS A 169 0.57 -9.52 -1.64
CA HIS A 169 1.35 -8.45 -2.28
C HIS A 169 2.84 -8.77 -2.22
N PRO A 170 3.66 -8.30 -3.19
CA PRO A 170 5.12 -8.42 -3.11
C PRO A 170 5.65 -7.88 -1.78
N LEU A 171 6.56 -8.63 -1.15
CA LEU A 171 7.18 -8.19 0.09
C LEU A 171 8.12 -7.00 -0.18
N PRO A 172 8.29 -6.10 0.80
CA PRO A 172 9.19 -4.95 0.67
C PRO A 172 10.62 -5.38 0.36
N LEU A 173 11.34 -4.55 -0.40
CA LEU A 173 12.79 -4.68 -0.56
C LEU A 173 13.49 -3.60 0.25
N ILE A 174 14.72 -3.89 0.69
CA ILE A 174 15.58 -2.92 1.36
C ILE A 174 16.91 -2.87 0.61
N PHE A 175 17.20 -1.70 0.05
CA PHE A 175 18.54 -1.42 -0.48
C PHE A 175 19.39 -0.82 0.64
N SER A 176 20.45 -1.51 1.02
CA SER A 176 21.39 -1.01 2.02
C SER A 176 22.41 -0.10 1.38
N ASN A 177 22.50 1.11 1.88
CA ASN A 177 23.52 2.08 1.47
C ASN A 177 24.93 1.63 1.87
N GLU A 178 25.08 1.01 3.04
CA GLU A 178 26.36 0.51 3.54
C GLU A 178 26.88 -0.65 2.70
N TYR A 179 26.04 -1.67 2.47
CA TYR A 179 26.45 -2.86 1.70
C TYR A 179 26.33 -2.66 0.19
N ASN A 180 25.76 -1.55 -0.26
CA ASN A 180 25.56 -1.18 -1.66
C ASN A 180 24.83 -2.27 -2.48
N LYS A 181 23.79 -2.88 -1.88
CA LYS A 181 22.99 -3.95 -2.49
C LYS A 181 21.61 -4.07 -1.85
N ILE A 182 20.71 -4.76 -2.54
CA ILE A 182 19.44 -5.20 -1.96
C ILE A 182 19.75 -6.29 -0.92
N VAL A 183 19.21 -6.10 0.30
CA VAL A 183 19.39 -7.04 1.42
C VAL A 183 18.37 -8.17 1.28
N ASN A 184 18.84 -9.40 1.39
CA ASN A 184 17.95 -10.55 1.44
C ASN A 184 17.28 -10.62 2.81
N ILE A 185 15.94 -10.48 2.83
CA ILE A 185 15.10 -10.56 4.02
C ILE A 185 14.37 -11.91 4.14
N ASP A 186 14.65 -12.88 3.27
CA ASP A 186 13.98 -14.19 3.27
C ASP A 186 14.20 -14.99 4.57
N ASN A 187 15.27 -14.69 5.30
CA ASN A 187 15.55 -15.30 6.60
C ASN A 187 14.71 -14.70 7.74
N LEU A 188 14.00 -13.60 7.49
CA LEU A 188 13.04 -13.05 8.43
C LEU A 188 11.74 -13.84 8.29
N SER A 189 11.13 -14.24 9.41
CA SER A 189 9.86 -14.96 9.42
C SER A 189 8.70 -14.02 9.07
N LEU A 190 8.72 -13.45 7.87
CA LEU A 190 7.68 -12.58 7.35
C LEU A 190 6.49 -13.41 6.86
N VAL A 191 5.30 -12.96 7.18
CA VAL A 191 4.06 -13.62 6.79
C VAL A 191 3.38 -12.82 5.69
N ASN A 192 3.14 -13.49 4.55
CA ASN A 192 2.31 -12.98 3.46
C ASN A 192 1.01 -13.80 3.43
N PHE A 193 -0.11 -13.15 3.67
CA PHE A 193 -1.43 -13.79 3.69
C PHE A 193 -2.03 -13.87 2.28
N PRO A 194 -3.08 -14.70 2.05
CA PRO A 194 -3.84 -14.64 0.80
C PRO A 194 -4.40 -13.24 0.53
N PRO A 195 -4.58 -12.87 -0.75
CA PRO A 195 -5.18 -11.60 -1.15
C PRO A 195 -6.52 -11.30 -0.47
N ILE A 196 -6.83 -10.01 -0.32
CA ILE A 196 -8.12 -9.53 0.19
C ILE A 196 -9.26 -10.05 -0.69
N GLY A 197 -10.29 -10.62 -0.04
CA GLY A 197 -11.49 -11.13 -0.70
C GLY A 197 -11.35 -12.55 -1.26
N MET A 198 -10.15 -13.16 -1.23
CA MET A 198 -9.93 -14.51 -1.76
C MET A 198 -10.42 -15.61 -0.80
N LEU A 199 -10.11 -15.49 0.49
CA LEU A 199 -10.50 -16.44 1.54
C LEU A 199 -11.08 -15.69 2.75
N PRO A 200 -12.18 -16.17 3.35
CA PRO A 200 -12.68 -15.59 4.59
C PRO A 200 -11.76 -15.95 5.74
N SER A 201 -11.77 -15.13 6.80
CA SER A 201 -11.00 -15.41 8.00
C SER A 201 -11.67 -16.50 8.85
N GLU A 202 -10.87 -17.41 9.41
CA GLU A 202 -11.35 -18.43 10.35
C GLU A 202 -11.87 -17.85 11.67
N SER A 203 -11.42 -16.64 12.03
CA SER A 203 -11.75 -15.95 13.29
C SER A 203 -12.94 -14.98 13.14
N ASP A 204 -13.57 -14.89 11.97
CA ASP A 204 -14.69 -13.99 11.77
C ASP A 204 -15.93 -14.46 12.54
N ILE A 205 -16.46 -13.60 13.41
CA ILE A 205 -17.69 -13.87 14.19
C ILE A 205 -18.89 -14.13 13.26
N ASP A 206 -18.97 -13.39 12.15
CA ASP A 206 -20.01 -13.55 11.13
C ASP A 206 -19.63 -14.62 10.09
N GLY A 207 -18.39 -15.12 10.12
CA GLY A 207 -17.83 -16.06 9.15
C GLY A 207 -18.54 -17.41 9.09
N LYS A 208 -19.25 -17.80 10.17
CA LYS A 208 -20.10 -19.00 10.16
C LYS A 208 -21.20 -18.98 9.07
N PHE A 209 -21.51 -17.81 8.54
CA PHE A 209 -22.45 -17.64 7.43
C PHE A 209 -21.75 -17.60 6.05
N ALA A 210 -20.43 -17.42 6.03
CA ALA A 210 -19.61 -17.39 4.83
C ALA A 210 -19.02 -18.80 4.59
N LYS A 211 -19.74 -19.65 3.85
CA LYS A 211 -19.20 -20.97 3.46
C LYS A 211 -18.15 -20.78 2.37
N SER A 212 -16.92 -21.21 2.62
CA SER A 212 -15.85 -21.23 1.64
C SER A 212 -15.56 -22.65 1.18
N ILE A 213 -15.54 -22.86 -0.17
CA ILE A 213 -15.14 -24.14 -0.77
C ILE A 213 -13.62 -24.31 -0.70
N LEU A 214 -12.86 -23.21 -0.73
CA LEU A 214 -11.39 -23.19 -0.73
C LEU A 214 -10.79 -23.21 0.68
N GLY A 215 -11.64 -23.19 1.73
CA GLY A 215 -11.20 -23.12 3.12
C GLY A 215 -11.14 -21.69 3.66
N TYR A 216 -10.39 -21.51 4.75
CA TYR A 216 -10.30 -20.25 5.50
C TYR A 216 -8.84 -19.87 5.67
N LYS A 217 -8.56 -18.56 5.75
CA LYS A 217 -7.25 -18.05 6.10
C LYS A 217 -7.12 -17.82 7.62
N LYS A 218 -5.89 -17.87 8.12
CA LYS A 218 -5.56 -17.40 9.47
C LYS A 218 -5.75 -15.89 9.57
N ARG A 219 -5.93 -15.38 10.80
CA ARG A 219 -5.99 -13.95 11.08
C ARG A 219 -4.72 -13.24 10.65
N TYR A 220 -4.88 -12.04 10.12
CA TYR A 220 -3.74 -11.18 9.77
C TYR A 220 -2.86 -10.91 11.00
N SER A 221 -1.56 -10.95 10.80
CA SER A 221 -0.55 -10.55 11.78
C SER A 221 0.36 -9.50 11.21
N VAL A 222 0.92 -8.69 12.10
CA VAL A 222 1.82 -7.60 11.74
C VAL A 222 3.24 -8.12 11.61
N ASN A 223 3.87 -7.85 10.48
CA ASN A 223 5.31 -8.01 10.27
C ASN A 223 6.04 -6.74 10.76
N THR A 224 7.31 -6.87 11.13
CA THR A 224 8.15 -5.74 11.52
C THR A 224 9.53 -5.85 10.86
N LEU A 225 9.98 -4.75 10.25
CA LEU A 225 11.32 -4.59 9.69
C LEU A 225 12.03 -3.44 10.41
N ASN A 226 13.18 -3.72 11.02
CA ASN A 226 13.99 -2.77 11.80
C ASN A 226 15.41 -2.69 11.20
N VAL A 227 15.51 -2.59 9.87
CA VAL A 227 16.79 -2.75 9.15
C VAL A 227 17.11 -1.56 8.26
N MET A 228 16.72 -0.34 8.68
CA MET A 228 17.06 0.87 7.94
C MET A 228 18.13 1.68 8.66
N GLY A 229 19.35 1.67 8.13
CA GLY A 229 20.42 2.62 8.45
C GLY A 229 20.30 3.92 7.65
N SER A 230 21.16 4.91 7.95
CA SER A 230 21.20 6.18 7.18
C SER A 230 21.55 5.92 5.72
N GLY A 231 20.75 6.46 4.81
CA GLY A 231 20.87 6.28 3.36
C GLY A 231 20.25 4.99 2.83
N ASP A 232 19.72 4.09 3.68
CA ASP A 232 19.01 2.90 3.22
C ASP A 232 17.66 3.30 2.61
N ILE A 233 17.19 2.47 1.67
CA ILE A 233 15.95 2.70 0.92
C ILE A 233 15.04 1.49 1.09
N LEU A 234 13.87 1.69 1.70
CA LEU A 234 12.77 0.73 1.69
C LEU A 234 11.95 0.95 0.43
N ILE A 235 11.61 -0.14 -0.26
CA ILE A 235 10.93 -0.12 -1.55
C ILE A 235 9.67 -0.96 -1.45
N LEU A 236 8.52 -0.32 -1.71
CA LEU A 236 7.24 -1.00 -1.91
C LEU A 236 6.90 -0.92 -3.40
N PHE A 237 6.38 -1.99 -3.97
CA PHE A 237 6.09 -2.06 -5.41
C PHE A 237 5.01 -3.09 -5.72
N THR A 238 4.29 -2.90 -6.83
CA THR A 238 3.33 -3.87 -7.37
C THR A 238 4.01 -4.83 -8.34
N ASP A 239 3.32 -5.90 -8.68
CA ASP A 239 3.84 -6.94 -9.57
C ASP A 239 4.13 -6.42 -10.99
N GLY A 240 3.50 -5.34 -11.45
CA GLY A 240 3.83 -4.67 -12.69
C GLY A 240 5.31 -4.31 -12.84
N PHE A 241 6.03 -4.05 -11.73
CA PHE A 241 7.49 -3.92 -11.75
C PHE A 241 8.21 -5.28 -11.72
N SER A 242 7.74 -6.25 -10.94
CA SER A 242 8.43 -7.51 -10.74
C SER A 242 8.10 -8.57 -11.78
N GLU A 243 6.97 -8.46 -12.48
CA GLU A 243 6.57 -9.41 -13.52
C GLU A 243 6.99 -8.97 -14.92
N GLN A 244 7.30 -7.70 -15.12
CA GLN A 244 7.79 -7.19 -16.39
C GLN A 244 9.13 -7.84 -16.76
N LYS A 245 9.16 -8.52 -17.93
CA LYS A 245 10.29 -9.31 -18.39
C LYS A 245 10.86 -8.78 -19.70
N ASP A 246 12.20 -8.84 -19.78
CA ASP A 246 12.90 -8.85 -21.06
C ASP A 246 13.67 -10.20 -21.17
N GLY A 247 13.11 -11.16 -21.88
CA GLY A 247 13.63 -12.53 -21.92
C GLY A 247 13.23 -13.39 -20.72
N GLN A 248 14.22 -13.91 -19.96
CA GLN A 248 13.96 -14.87 -18.87
C GLN A 248 13.91 -14.22 -17.46
N MET A 249 14.47 -13.04 -17.30
CA MET A 249 14.56 -12.35 -16.01
C MET A 249 13.62 -11.15 -15.97
N ASN A 250 13.23 -10.74 -14.77
CA ASN A 250 12.41 -9.57 -14.56
C ASN A 250 13.24 -8.35 -14.13
N TYR A 251 12.66 -7.16 -14.32
CA TYR A 251 13.33 -5.90 -14.06
C TYR A 251 13.88 -5.78 -12.63
N VAL A 252 13.10 -6.18 -11.63
CA VAL A 252 13.51 -6.07 -10.22
C VAL A 252 14.75 -6.92 -9.93
N ALA A 253 14.80 -8.14 -10.48
CA ALA A 253 15.92 -9.04 -10.27
C ALA A 253 17.18 -8.66 -11.07
N GLU A 254 17.01 -8.03 -12.24
CA GLU A 254 18.11 -7.79 -13.18
C GLU A 254 18.68 -6.37 -13.10
N ARG A 255 17.82 -5.35 -12.91
CA ARG A 255 18.19 -3.95 -13.14
C ARG A 255 18.07 -3.05 -11.92
N LEU A 256 17.06 -3.30 -11.05
CA LEU A 256 16.72 -2.37 -9.99
C LEU A 256 17.89 -2.09 -9.05
N GLU A 257 18.65 -3.11 -8.64
CA GLU A 257 19.79 -2.94 -7.74
C GLU A 257 20.88 -2.03 -8.35
N GLU A 258 21.19 -2.19 -9.63
CA GLU A 258 22.20 -1.37 -10.32
C GLU A 258 21.74 0.09 -10.46
N GLN A 259 20.46 0.34 -10.72
CA GLN A 259 19.92 1.70 -10.77
C GLN A 259 19.97 2.38 -9.40
N LEU A 260 19.65 1.65 -8.33
CA LEU A 260 19.76 2.17 -6.97
C LEU A 260 21.20 2.47 -6.57
N LYS A 261 22.18 1.66 -6.98
CA LYS A 261 23.62 1.92 -6.77
C LYS A 261 24.06 3.26 -7.38
N ILE A 262 23.53 3.58 -8.55
CA ILE A 262 23.86 4.82 -9.28
C ILE A 262 23.21 6.03 -8.60
N SER A 263 21.94 5.93 -8.24
CA SER A 263 21.11 7.06 -7.83
C SER A 263 20.93 7.21 -6.31
N LYS A 264 21.39 6.28 -5.47
CA LYS A 264 21.17 6.24 -4.01
C LYS A 264 21.50 7.54 -3.26
N HIS A 265 22.38 8.39 -3.81
CA HIS A 265 22.78 9.66 -3.20
C HIS A 265 21.77 10.79 -3.45
N LEU A 266 20.85 10.60 -4.38
CA LEU A 266 19.81 11.56 -4.73
C LEU A 266 18.62 11.54 -3.76
N PRO A 267 17.75 12.56 -3.75
CA PRO A 267 16.45 12.52 -3.10
C PRO A 267 15.56 11.39 -3.66
N ALA A 268 14.64 10.87 -2.84
CA ALA A 268 13.75 9.76 -3.22
C ALA A 268 12.99 10.03 -4.52
N LYS A 269 12.55 11.26 -4.73
CA LYS A 269 11.89 11.67 -5.97
C LYS A 269 12.78 11.52 -7.20
N GLU A 270 14.03 11.92 -7.13
CA GLU A 270 14.97 11.82 -8.24
C GLU A 270 15.36 10.37 -8.49
N ILE A 271 15.59 9.57 -7.43
CA ILE A 271 15.80 8.13 -7.53
C ILE A 271 14.62 7.46 -8.26
N PHE A 272 13.39 7.82 -7.88
CA PHE A 272 12.20 7.28 -8.53
C PHE A 272 12.18 7.56 -10.04
N TYR A 273 12.47 8.79 -10.45
CA TYR A 273 12.48 9.12 -11.88
C TYR A 273 13.62 8.46 -12.66
N ASP A 274 14.79 8.23 -12.05
CA ASP A 274 15.86 7.50 -12.67
C ASP A 274 15.49 6.01 -12.86
N VAL A 275 14.91 5.38 -11.82
CA VAL A 275 14.39 4.01 -11.89
C VAL A 275 13.26 3.90 -12.92
N LYS A 276 12.31 4.83 -12.91
CA LYS A 276 11.21 4.90 -13.89
C LYS A 276 11.72 4.98 -15.33
N LYS A 277 12.69 5.83 -15.57
CA LYS A 277 13.31 5.99 -16.89
C LYS A 277 14.00 4.71 -17.35
N ASP A 278 14.76 4.05 -16.47
CA ASP A 278 15.42 2.78 -16.79
C ASP A 278 14.41 1.67 -17.02
N PHE A 279 13.36 1.58 -16.19
CA PHE A 279 12.25 0.64 -16.34
C PHE A 279 11.54 0.79 -17.69
N MET A 280 11.21 2.03 -18.09
CA MET A 280 10.58 2.30 -19.39
C MET A 280 11.51 1.97 -20.57
N ASN A 281 12.82 2.13 -20.42
CA ASN A 281 13.80 1.72 -21.43
C ASN A 281 13.92 0.19 -21.51
N TYR A 282 13.76 -0.51 -20.39
CA TYR A 282 13.82 -1.96 -20.30
C TYR A 282 12.61 -2.63 -20.98
N CYS A 283 11.41 -2.20 -20.67
CA CYS A 283 10.19 -2.83 -21.17
C CYS A 283 9.62 -2.18 -22.45
N GLY A 284 10.00 -0.94 -22.77
CA GLY A 284 9.40 -0.15 -23.85
C GLY A 284 7.98 0.33 -23.49
N SER A 285 7.06 -0.60 -23.28
CA SER A 285 5.71 -0.35 -22.78
C SER A 285 5.40 -1.40 -21.72
N PRO A 286 5.03 -1.01 -20.51
CA PRO A 286 4.61 -1.96 -19.48
C PRO A 286 3.39 -2.77 -19.92
N ASP A 287 3.31 -4.01 -19.47
CA ASP A 287 2.18 -4.91 -19.75
C ASP A 287 1.05 -4.75 -18.72
N ASP A 288 1.37 -4.17 -17.55
CA ASP A 288 0.42 -3.90 -16.47
C ASP A 288 0.69 -2.53 -15.82
N ASP A 289 -0.25 -2.05 -15.01
CA ASP A 289 -0.02 -0.92 -14.12
C ASP A 289 1.17 -1.22 -13.20
N ALA A 290 2.03 -0.25 -12.98
CA ALA A 290 3.24 -0.45 -12.20
C ALA A 290 3.42 0.66 -11.18
N THR A 291 3.41 0.31 -9.90
CA THR A 291 3.56 1.26 -8.80
C THR A 291 4.84 0.98 -8.02
N MET A 292 5.55 2.04 -7.67
CA MET A 292 6.69 1.97 -6.77
C MET A 292 6.67 3.12 -5.78
N ILE A 293 7.01 2.83 -4.53
CA ILE A 293 7.18 3.82 -3.46
C ILE A 293 8.55 3.60 -2.84
N LEU A 294 9.33 4.67 -2.77
CA LEU A 294 10.65 4.72 -2.16
C LEU A 294 10.58 5.48 -0.84
N ILE A 295 11.13 4.90 0.21
CA ILE A 295 11.27 5.52 1.53
C ILE A 295 12.75 5.49 1.88
N LYS A 296 13.43 6.63 1.75
CA LYS A 296 14.85 6.76 2.04
C LYS A 296 15.03 7.33 3.43
N LYS A 297 15.90 6.72 4.23
CA LYS A 297 16.28 7.22 5.55
C LYS A 297 17.43 8.20 5.43
N ASN A 298 17.24 9.42 5.91
CA ASN A 298 18.25 10.49 5.89
C ASN A 298 19.34 10.31 6.97
#